data_9f37a0f6287d2dececcce94d88be4075
#
_entry.id   9f37a0f6287d2dececcce94d88be4075
#
_cell.length_a   1.000
_cell.length_b   1.000
_cell.length_c   1.000
_cell.angle_alpha   90.00
_cell.angle_beta   90.00
_cell.angle_gamma   90.00
#
_symmetry.space_group_name_H-M   'P 1'
#
loop_
_entity.id
_entity.type
_entity.pdbx_description
1 polymer ?
#
loop_
_entity_poly.entity_id
_entity_poly.type
_entity_poly.pdbx_seq_one_letter_code
_entity_poly.pdbx_strand_id
1 'polypeptide(L)'
;MPVSRQGVPDVVARTLVWAGLPADFGPFFWAQPGQPVVPTLGELAAQRQVQAAPDAGSYLVMGTDFGRAICVQYGTANIVAVPVEAGPGGQPVPPQFVNTGLPEFVRSMALLGRMWRLRYGLTPEQAGRWTVDFQAQLVALDPAALASPESWWSVLLEQMWDGLL
;
A
#
# COMPACT_ATOMS: atom_id res chain seq x y z
N MET A 1 16.63 -2.31 -15.50
CA MET A 1 15.73 -1.52 -16.35
C MET A 1 15.68 -0.12 -15.76
N PRO A 2 15.98 0.96 -16.47
CA PRO A 2 15.87 2.28 -15.90
C PRO A 2 14.40 2.67 -15.77
N VAL A 3 13.94 2.86 -14.55
CA VAL A 3 12.67 3.56 -14.26
C VAL A 3 12.98 5.06 -14.43
N SER A 4 13.05 5.50 -15.67
CA SER A 4 13.23 6.91 -15.99
C SER A 4 11.86 7.49 -16.33
N ARG A 5 11.08 7.86 -15.30
CA ARG A 5 10.01 8.83 -15.46
C ARG A 5 10.42 10.10 -14.70
N GLN A 6 10.41 11.21 -15.40
CA GLN A 6 10.60 12.53 -14.79
C GLN A 6 9.61 12.67 -13.62
N GLY A 7 10.13 12.86 -12.41
CA GLY A 7 9.32 13.08 -11.21
C GLY A 7 9.28 11.94 -10.20
N VAL A 8 9.79 10.75 -10.50
CA VAL A 8 9.95 9.69 -9.48
C VAL A 8 11.18 10.03 -8.64
N PRO A 9 11.05 10.20 -7.31
CA PRO A 9 12.20 10.42 -6.46
C PRO A 9 13.24 9.29 -6.62
N ASP A 10 14.52 9.64 -6.69
CA ASP A 10 15.63 8.68 -6.86
C ASP A 10 15.63 7.55 -5.84
N VAL A 11 15.17 7.82 -4.61
CA VAL A 11 15.05 6.81 -3.55
C VAL A 11 14.02 5.75 -3.91
N VAL A 12 12.89 6.14 -4.50
CA VAL A 12 11.84 5.22 -4.95
C VAL A 12 12.35 4.36 -6.11
N ALA A 13 12.96 4.98 -7.11
CA ALA A 13 13.53 4.27 -8.26
C ALA A 13 14.60 3.26 -7.81
N ARG A 14 15.49 3.64 -6.92
CA ARG A 14 16.51 2.75 -6.36
C ARG A 14 15.92 1.62 -5.55
N THR A 15 14.95 1.89 -4.68
CA THR A 15 14.33 0.85 -3.85
C THR A 15 13.58 -0.18 -4.71
N LEU A 16 12.85 0.26 -5.75
CA LEU A 16 12.17 -0.65 -6.67
C LEU A 16 13.15 -1.55 -7.44
N VAL A 17 14.32 -1.01 -7.81
CA VAL A 17 15.35 -1.76 -8.54
C VAL A 17 16.08 -2.75 -7.63
N TRP A 18 16.39 -2.37 -6.38
CA TRP A 18 17.27 -3.14 -5.50
C TRP A 18 16.52 -4.09 -4.56
N ALA A 19 15.42 -3.65 -3.97
CA ALA A 19 14.67 -4.47 -3.01
C ALA A 19 13.60 -5.34 -3.67
N GLY A 20 13.11 -4.91 -4.84
CA GLY A 20 11.91 -5.47 -5.43
C GLY A 20 10.67 -5.22 -4.56
N LEU A 21 9.50 -5.35 -5.16
CA LEU A 21 8.27 -5.47 -4.40
C LEU A 21 7.98 -6.96 -4.20
N PRO A 22 7.50 -7.37 -3.02
CA PRO A 22 6.96 -8.71 -2.87
C PRO A 22 5.84 -8.93 -3.89
N ALA A 23 5.88 -10.05 -4.59
CA ALA A 23 4.92 -10.33 -5.68
C ALA A 23 3.50 -10.49 -5.15
N ASP A 24 3.37 -11.02 -3.93
CA ASP A 24 2.10 -11.33 -3.30
C ASP A 24 2.26 -11.30 -1.78
N PHE A 25 1.39 -10.58 -1.09
CA PHE A 25 1.28 -10.52 0.37
C PHE A 25 -0.11 -10.94 0.84
N GLY A 26 -0.56 -12.10 0.40
CA GLY A 26 -1.84 -12.66 0.80
C GLY A 26 -3.00 -11.70 0.45
N PRO A 27 -4.01 -11.53 1.30
CA PRO A 27 -5.16 -10.70 0.93
C PRO A 27 -4.88 -9.19 0.88
N PHE A 28 -3.66 -8.71 1.22
CA PHE A 28 -3.43 -7.28 1.47
C PHE A 28 -2.73 -6.53 0.34
N PHE A 29 -1.99 -7.21 -0.50
CA PHE A 29 -1.24 -6.54 -1.56
C PHE A 29 -0.87 -7.52 -2.67
N TRP A 30 -1.16 -7.14 -3.91
CA TRP A 30 -0.72 -7.83 -5.13
C TRP A 30 0.08 -6.86 -5.98
N ALA A 31 1.36 -7.13 -6.12
CA ALA A 31 2.21 -6.38 -7.06
C ALA A 31 1.70 -6.58 -8.50
N GLN A 32 1.99 -5.63 -9.37
CA GLN A 32 1.74 -5.74 -10.81
C GLN A 32 2.94 -6.45 -11.47
N PRO A 33 2.99 -7.80 -11.54
CA PRO A 33 4.15 -8.50 -12.07
C PRO A 33 4.24 -8.35 -13.59
N GLY A 34 5.46 -8.29 -14.09
CA GLY A 34 5.74 -8.44 -15.52
C GLY A 34 5.53 -7.20 -16.37
N GLN A 35 5.22 -6.06 -15.81
CA GLN A 35 5.17 -4.80 -16.57
C GLN A 35 6.57 -4.14 -16.59
N PRO A 36 7.14 -3.87 -17.77
CA PRO A 36 8.44 -3.20 -17.87
C PRO A 36 8.39 -1.73 -17.43
N VAL A 37 7.19 -1.19 -17.26
CA VAL A 37 6.94 0.19 -16.84
C VAL A 37 5.83 0.18 -15.80
N VAL A 38 6.10 0.78 -14.62
CA VAL A 38 5.08 0.95 -13.58
C VAL A 38 4.05 1.98 -14.07
N PRO A 39 2.76 1.61 -14.18
CA PRO A 39 1.75 2.51 -14.73
C PRO A 39 1.37 3.63 -13.73
N THR A 40 0.87 4.73 -14.24
CA THR A 40 0.13 5.69 -13.43
C THR A 40 -1.28 5.16 -13.13
N LEU A 41 -1.94 5.73 -12.12
CA LEU A 41 -3.33 5.37 -11.80
C LEU A 41 -4.27 5.65 -12.99
N GLY A 42 -4.01 6.74 -13.75
CA GLY A 42 -4.77 7.07 -14.95
C GLY A 42 -4.63 6.01 -16.05
N GLU A 43 -3.42 5.50 -16.26
CA GLU A 43 -3.18 4.41 -17.21
C GLU A 43 -3.85 3.10 -16.75
N LEU A 44 -3.82 2.79 -15.44
CA LEU A 44 -4.51 1.64 -14.89
C LEU A 44 -6.04 1.75 -15.05
N ALA A 45 -6.61 2.93 -14.77
CA ALA A 45 -8.04 3.18 -14.96
C ALA A 45 -8.47 3.01 -16.43
N ALA A 46 -7.65 3.54 -17.37
CA ALA A 46 -7.89 3.35 -18.80
C ALA A 46 -7.85 1.86 -19.21
N GLN A 47 -6.90 1.08 -18.69
CA GLN A 47 -6.84 -0.36 -18.92
C GLN A 47 -8.07 -1.10 -18.38
N ARG A 48 -8.63 -0.65 -17.26
CA ARG A 48 -9.85 -1.21 -16.65
C ARG A 48 -11.14 -0.63 -17.22
N GLN A 49 -11.06 0.32 -18.14
CA GLN A 49 -12.21 1.00 -18.75
C GLN A 49 -13.11 1.70 -17.71
N VAL A 50 -12.51 2.26 -16.65
CA VAL A 50 -13.20 3.05 -15.64
C VAL A 50 -12.76 4.51 -15.69
N GLN A 51 -13.62 5.41 -15.18
CA GLN A 51 -13.32 6.82 -15.12
C GLN A 51 -12.27 7.09 -14.03
N ALA A 52 -11.13 7.66 -14.44
CA ALA A 52 -10.10 8.10 -13.51
C ALA A 52 -10.44 9.46 -12.87
N ALA A 53 -9.97 9.68 -11.64
CA ALA A 53 -9.98 11.01 -11.05
C ALA A 53 -9.03 11.97 -11.81
N PRO A 54 -9.28 13.29 -11.79
CA PRO A 54 -8.47 14.27 -12.53
C PRO A 54 -6.98 14.26 -12.16
N ASP A 55 -6.65 13.91 -10.91
CA ASP A 55 -5.30 13.86 -10.37
C ASP A 55 -4.63 12.48 -10.49
N ALA A 56 -5.27 11.52 -11.16
CA ALA A 56 -4.77 10.13 -11.29
C ALA A 56 -3.37 10.02 -11.92
N GLY A 57 -2.93 11.02 -12.67
CA GLY A 57 -1.55 11.10 -13.18
C GLY A 57 -0.49 11.33 -12.11
N SER A 58 -0.89 11.75 -10.90
CA SER A 58 0.01 12.02 -9.77
C SER A 58 0.35 10.79 -8.94
N TYR A 59 -0.16 9.61 -9.30
CA TYR A 59 0.02 8.36 -8.55
C TYR A 59 0.66 7.28 -9.41
N LEU A 60 1.80 6.77 -8.97
CA LEU A 60 2.51 5.65 -9.60
C LEU A 60 2.08 4.34 -8.93
N VAL A 61 1.45 3.44 -9.68
CA VAL A 61 0.86 2.21 -9.13
C VAL A 61 1.93 1.16 -8.89
N MET A 62 2.07 0.69 -7.65
CA MET A 62 2.95 -0.42 -7.28
C MET A 62 2.22 -1.76 -7.25
N GLY A 63 0.96 -1.74 -6.87
CA GLY A 63 0.12 -2.93 -6.72
C GLY A 63 -1.31 -2.54 -6.41
N THR A 64 -2.12 -3.52 -6.02
CA THR A 64 -3.53 -3.32 -5.68
C THR A 64 -3.88 -4.01 -4.37
N ASP A 65 -4.91 -3.48 -3.70
CA ASP A 65 -5.53 -4.02 -2.51
C ASP A 65 -7.05 -3.85 -2.64
N PHE A 66 -7.82 -4.93 -2.61
CA PHE A 66 -9.31 -4.97 -2.58
C PHE A 66 -10.04 -3.84 -3.34
N GLY A 67 -9.58 -3.51 -4.55
CA GLY A 67 -10.18 -2.47 -5.39
C GLY A 67 -9.51 -1.10 -5.32
N ARG A 68 -8.51 -0.92 -4.44
CA ARG A 68 -7.65 0.26 -4.42
C ARG A 68 -6.30 -0.04 -5.07
N ALA A 69 -5.68 0.98 -5.63
CA ALA A 69 -4.30 0.93 -6.06
C ALA A 69 -3.39 1.43 -4.94
N ILE A 70 -2.35 0.66 -4.62
CA ILE A 70 -1.27 1.10 -3.72
C ILE A 70 -0.25 1.84 -4.58
N CYS A 71 -0.07 3.12 -4.28
CA CYS A 71 0.65 4.05 -5.15
C CYS A 71 1.76 4.78 -4.41
N VAL A 72 2.79 5.18 -5.15
CA VAL A 72 3.67 6.28 -4.75
C VAL A 72 3.05 7.59 -5.24
N GLN A 73 2.83 8.53 -4.34
CA GLN A 73 2.35 9.86 -4.67
C GLN A 73 3.52 10.74 -5.14
N TYR A 74 3.41 11.34 -6.32
CA TYR A 74 4.39 12.30 -6.80
C TYR A 74 4.46 13.54 -5.88
N GLY A 75 5.64 14.08 -5.73
CA GLY A 75 5.92 15.28 -4.92
C GLY A 75 6.21 14.99 -3.45
N THR A 76 5.45 14.12 -2.79
CA THR A 76 5.67 13.74 -1.38
C THR A 76 6.47 12.46 -1.22
N ALA A 77 6.43 11.56 -2.21
CA ALA A 77 6.90 10.18 -2.17
C ALA A 77 6.16 9.29 -1.14
N ASN A 78 5.07 9.77 -0.55
CA ASN A 78 4.25 8.97 0.35
C ASN A 78 3.64 7.77 -0.39
N ILE A 79 3.43 6.69 0.35
CA ILE A 79 2.65 5.56 -0.12
C ILE A 79 1.20 5.79 0.30
N VAL A 80 0.29 5.67 -0.67
CA VAL A 80 -1.14 5.90 -0.48
C VAL A 80 -1.97 4.82 -1.18
N ALA A 81 -3.13 4.52 -0.64
CA ALA A 81 -4.13 3.67 -1.28
C ALA A 81 -5.21 4.56 -1.91
N VAL A 82 -5.39 4.45 -3.23
CA VAL A 82 -6.31 5.28 -4.00
C VAL A 82 -7.28 4.39 -4.76
N PRO A 83 -8.61 4.65 -4.73
CA PRO A 83 -9.55 3.97 -5.60
C PRO A 83 -9.18 4.13 -7.07
N VAL A 84 -9.26 3.06 -7.85
CA VAL A 84 -8.94 3.12 -9.29
C VAL A 84 -10.00 3.90 -10.05
N GLU A 85 -11.26 3.77 -9.62
CA GLU A 85 -12.40 4.50 -10.17
C GLU A 85 -12.64 5.79 -9.40
N ALA A 86 -12.93 6.87 -10.11
CA ALA A 86 -13.33 8.13 -9.51
C ALA A 86 -14.65 7.98 -8.74
N GLY A 87 -14.86 8.83 -7.75
CA GLY A 87 -16.13 8.92 -7.04
C GLY A 87 -17.27 9.40 -7.92
N PRO A 88 -18.49 9.48 -7.38
CA PRO A 88 -19.68 9.94 -8.09
C PRO A 88 -19.45 11.29 -8.81
N GLY A 89 -19.82 11.36 -10.06
CA GLY A 89 -19.61 12.55 -10.89
C GLY A 89 -18.17 12.81 -11.32
N GLY A 90 -17.28 11.80 -11.23
CA GLY A 90 -15.87 11.95 -11.60
C GLY A 90 -15.03 12.69 -10.56
N GLN A 91 -15.53 12.84 -9.34
CA GLN A 91 -14.84 13.52 -8.24
C GLN A 91 -13.63 12.71 -7.75
N PRO A 92 -12.51 13.35 -7.37
CA PRO A 92 -11.42 12.66 -6.71
C PRO A 92 -11.88 12.11 -5.36
N VAL A 93 -11.50 10.86 -5.06
CA VAL A 93 -11.68 10.28 -3.74
C VAL A 93 -10.38 10.52 -2.97
N PRO A 94 -10.44 11.03 -1.73
CA PRO A 94 -9.24 11.28 -0.96
C PRO A 94 -8.37 10.01 -0.83
N PRO A 95 -7.05 10.11 -1.03
CA PRO A 95 -6.15 9.00 -0.84
C PRO A 95 -6.08 8.63 0.64
N GLN A 96 -6.05 7.33 0.92
CA GLN A 96 -5.80 6.81 2.25
C GLN A 96 -4.30 6.68 2.46
N PHE A 97 -3.77 7.27 3.51
CA PHE A 97 -2.35 7.19 3.83
C PHE A 97 -1.94 5.76 4.20
N VAL A 98 -0.79 5.31 3.70
CA VAL A 98 -0.21 3.99 4.00
C VAL A 98 1.12 4.15 4.74
N ASN A 99 2.14 4.74 4.10
CA ASN A 99 3.46 4.95 4.70
C ASN A 99 4.12 6.25 4.22
N THR A 100 5.09 6.74 5.00
CA THR A 100 5.87 7.94 4.66
C THR A 100 6.80 7.74 3.46
N GLY A 101 7.07 6.49 3.08
CA GLY A 101 7.91 6.19 1.92
C GLY A 101 7.96 4.71 1.58
N LEU A 102 8.59 4.42 0.45
CA LEU A 102 8.73 3.06 -0.05
C LEU A 102 9.58 2.15 0.86
N PRO A 103 10.69 2.59 1.46
CA PRO A 103 11.45 1.79 2.41
C PRO A 103 10.61 1.36 3.63
N GLU A 104 9.81 2.27 4.20
CA GLU A 104 8.92 2.03 5.33
C GLU A 104 7.82 1.06 4.93
N PHE A 105 7.21 1.23 3.75
CA PHE A 105 6.22 0.31 3.20
C PHE A 105 6.77 -1.11 3.05
N VAL A 106 7.94 -1.28 2.42
CA VAL A 106 8.56 -2.61 2.23
C VAL A 106 8.85 -3.29 3.56
N ARG A 107 9.38 -2.55 4.57
CA ARG A 107 9.64 -3.08 5.91
C ARG A 107 8.35 -3.46 6.63
N SER A 108 7.32 -2.62 6.55
CA SER A 108 6.01 -2.88 7.14
C SER A 108 5.34 -4.13 6.53
N MET A 109 5.40 -4.26 5.20
CA MET A 109 4.90 -5.45 4.51
C MET A 109 5.70 -6.71 4.87
N ALA A 110 7.04 -6.61 4.98
CA ALA A 110 7.87 -7.73 5.43
C ALA A 110 7.55 -8.14 6.88
N LEU A 111 7.29 -7.17 7.76
CA LEU A 111 6.83 -7.41 9.12
C LEU A 111 5.49 -8.15 9.11
N LEU A 112 4.49 -7.64 8.39
CA LEU A 112 3.18 -8.28 8.23
C LEU A 112 3.33 -9.71 7.72
N GLY A 113 4.09 -9.93 6.63
CA GLY A 113 4.26 -11.24 6.02
C GLY A 113 4.94 -12.25 6.94
N ARG A 114 5.89 -11.81 7.78
CA ARG A 114 6.51 -12.65 8.80
C ARG A 114 5.50 -13.05 9.88
N MET A 115 4.76 -12.08 10.38
CA MET A 115 3.79 -12.30 11.45
C MET A 115 2.56 -13.07 10.95
N TRP A 116 2.11 -12.81 9.72
CA TRP A 116 0.98 -13.49 9.10
C TRP A 116 1.17 -15.01 8.99
N ARG A 117 2.40 -15.45 8.72
CA ARG A 117 2.73 -16.89 8.69
C ARG A 117 2.61 -17.59 10.04
N LEU A 118 2.75 -16.84 11.14
CA LEU A 118 2.71 -17.39 12.51
C LEU A 118 1.29 -17.43 13.09
N ARG A 119 0.29 -16.84 12.42
CA ARG A 119 -1.08 -16.71 12.96
C ARG A 119 -1.87 -18.02 13.03
N TYR A 120 -1.50 -19.00 12.21
CA TYR A 120 -2.25 -20.26 12.15
C TYR A 120 -2.13 -21.03 13.46
N GLY A 121 -3.29 -21.39 14.06
CA GLY A 121 -3.36 -22.13 15.29
C GLY A 121 -3.23 -21.29 16.58
N LEU A 122 -3.22 -19.95 16.47
CA LEU A 122 -3.28 -19.07 17.62
C LEU A 122 -4.66 -19.14 18.30
N THR A 123 -4.64 -19.14 19.64
CA THR A 123 -5.87 -18.88 20.42
C THR A 123 -6.26 -17.40 20.27
N PRO A 124 -7.54 -17.01 20.54
CA PRO A 124 -7.95 -15.60 20.51
C PRO A 124 -7.05 -14.68 21.38
N GLU A 125 -6.63 -15.16 22.53
CA GLU A 125 -5.74 -14.41 23.43
C GLU A 125 -4.33 -14.24 22.85
N GLN A 126 -3.81 -15.27 22.18
CA GLN A 126 -2.53 -15.21 21.49
C GLN A 126 -2.61 -14.29 20.27
N ALA A 127 -3.72 -14.33 19.52
CA ALA A 127 -3.95 -13.43 18.39
C ALA A 127 -4.03 -11.96 18.83
N GLY A 128 -4.69 -11.66 19.94
CA GLY A 128 -4.72 -10.31 20.51
C GLY A 128 -3.32 -9.82 20.90
N ARG A 129 -2.52 -10.62 21.61
CA ARG A 129 -1.13 -10.26 21.93
C ARG A 129 -0.29 -10.04 20.68
N TRP A 130 -0.44 -10.90 19.70
CA TRP A 130 0.21 -10.79 18.40
C TRP A 130 -0.14 -9.47 17.68
N THR A 131 -1.41 -9.04 17.70
CA THR A 131 -1.84 -7.77 17.09
C THR A 131 -1.23 -6.57 17.82
N VAL A 132 -1.15 -6.60 19.17
CA VAL A 132 -0.45 -5.56 19.97
C VAL A 132 1.01 -5.46 19.57
N ASP A 133 1.71 -6.59 19.50
CA ASP A 133 3.14 -6.63 19.13
C ASP A 133 3.36 -6.13 17.70
N PHE A 134 2.48 -6.49 16.78
CA PHE A 134 2.52 -5.98 15.40
C PHE A 134 2.35 -4.46 15.35
N GLN A 135 1.34 -3.94 16.03
CA GLN A 135 1.08 -2.50 16.12
C GLN A 135 2.29 -1.75 16.68
N ALA A 136 2.90 -2.24 17.76
CA ALA A 136 4.07 -1.61 18.37
C ALA A 136 5.26 -1.56 17.42
N GLN A 137 5.52 -2.65 16.69
CA GLN A 137 6.61 -2.71 15.70
C GLN A 137 6.32 -1.81 14.49
N LEU A 138 5.07 -1.71 14.03
CA LEU A 138 4.67 -0.85 12.94
C LEU A 138 4.86 0.64 13.31
N VAL A 139 4.46 1.05 14.52
CA VAL A 139 4.72 2.41 15.04
C VAL A 139 6.21 2.70 15.10
N ALA A 140 7.03 1.74 15.50
CA ALA A 140 8.49 1.93 15.55
C ALA A 140 9.12 2.06 14.15
N LEU A 141 8.53 1.46 13.13
CA LEU A 141 8.98 1.55 11.73
C LEU A 141 8.54 2.85 11.07
N ASP A 142 7.29 3.24 11.25
CA ASP A 142 6.69 4.42 10.65
C ASP A 142 5.55 4.95 11.54
N PRO A 143 5.84 5.89 12.47
CA PRO A 143 4.83 6.44 13.37
C PRO A 143 3.64 7.06 12.65
N ALA A 144 3.85 7.61 11.44
CA ALA A 144 2.80 8.23 10.65
C ALA A 144 1.77 7.21 10.10
N ALA A 145 2.17 5.95 9.97
CA ALA A 145 1.30 4.89 9.44
C ALA A 145 0.03 4.67 10.28
N LEU A 146 0.07 5.00 11.58
CA LEU A 146 -1.05 4.88 12.53
C LEU A 146 -1.50 6.23 13.10
N ALA A 147 -1.08 7.36 12.52
CA ALA A 147 -1.41 8.69 13.04
C ALA A 147 -2.90 9.06 12.86
N SER A 148 -3.61 8.39 11.95
CA SER A 148 -5.05 8.59 11.73
C SER A 148 -5.80 7.25 11.82
N PRO A 149 -7.00 7.22 12.42
CA PRO A 149 -7.84 6.02 12.39
C PRO A 149 -8.27 5.62 10.98
N GLU A 150 -8.22 6.56 10.03
CA GLU A 150 -8.56 6.33 8.62
C GLU A 150 -7.36 5.85 7.79
N SER A 151 -6.16 5.76 8.38
CA SER A 151 -4.99 5.25 7.65
C SER A 151 -5.18 3.77 7.29
N TRP A 152 -4.53 3.33 6.21
CA TRP A 152 -4.67 1.95 5.72
C TRP A 152 -4.30 0.91 6.79
N TRP A 153 -3.21 1.15 7.53
CA TRP A 153 -2.78 0.27 8.60
C TRP A 153 -3.71 0.27 9.81
N SER A 154 -4.34 1.42 10.14
CA SER A 154 -5.32 1.49 11.24
C SER A 154 -6.56 0.68 10.93
N VAL A 155 -7.08 0.79 9.70
CA VAL A 155 -8.21 -0.02 9.24
C VAL A 155 -7.87 -1.51 9.22
N LEU A 156 -6.67 -1.87 8.79
CA LEU A 156 -6.21 -3.26 8.80
C LEU A 156 -6.12 -3.83 10.23
N LEU A 157 -5.58 -3.05 11.17
CA LEU A 157 -5.50 -3.45 12.59
C LEU A 157 -6.89 -3.60 13.21
N GLU A 158 -7.83 -2.73 12.91
CA GLU A 158 -9.23 -2.86 13.36
C GLU A 158 -9.82 -4.18 12.89
N GLN A 159 -9.66 -4.53 11.61
CA GLN A 159 -10.11 -5.83 11.08
C GLN A 159 -9.45 -7.03 11.76
N MET A 160 -8.16 -6.91 12.14
CA MET A 160 -7.48 -7.94 12.92
C MET A 160 -8.07 -8.07 14.33
N TRP A 161 -8.40 -6.96 15.00
CA TRP A 161 -9.03 -6.96 16.32
C TRP A 161 -10.43 -7.58 16.29
N ASP A 162 -11.19 -7.32 15.23
CA ASP A 162 -12.54 -7.85 15.02
C ASP A 162 -12.55 -9.32 14.58
N GLY A 163 -11.37 -9.92 14.36
CA GLY A 163 -11.24 -11.30 13.91
C GLY A 163 -11.72 -11.54 12.48
N LEU A 164 -11.72 -10.50 11.65
CA LEU A 164 -12.13 -10.56 10.24
C LEU A 164 -10.97 -10.99 9.31
N LEU A 165 -9.75 -11.04 9.85
CA LEU A 165 -8.52 -11.38 9.13
C LEU A 165 -7.77 -12.52 9.81
#